data_c7e02a2659ec25116f40f18e625e3d76
#
_entry.id   c7e02a2659ec25116f40f18e625e3d76
#
_cell.length_a   1.000
_cell.length_b   1.000
_cell.length_c   1.000
_cell.angle_alpha   90.00
_cell.angle_beta   90.00
_cell.angle_gamma   90.00
#
_symmetry.space_group_name_H-M   'P 1'
#
loop_
_entity.id
_entity.type
_entity.pdbx_description
1 polymer ?
#
loop_
_entity_poly.entity_id
_entity_poly.type
_entity_poly.pdbx_seq_one_letter_code
_entity_poly.pdbx_strand_id
1 'polypeptide(L)'
;MITVPAHRVKPFGVEFFQASFSAKDIDRLVKFEVLGYSGAEEPPTKVKQRANRARVNWEALEKRIGESETAYQRPVIRRKIDELVSYYRDCKDAGTLPAIPGAVIITSEKRFTFTPMASQHDLGLLQIPEEHGVLRVLDGQHRLLALHALTQAGENMGIEVPAVLFDRLDAR
;
A
#
# COMPACT_ATOMS: atom_id res chain seq x y z
N MET A 1 13.91 12.45 -0.62
CA MET A 1 14.34 11.14 -0.05
C MET A 1 13.57 10.92 1.22
N ILE A 2 12.87 9.79 1.36
CA ILE A 2 12.16 9.41 2.58
C ILE A 2 13.09 8.55 3.41
N THR A 3 13.13 8.81 4.73
CA THR A 3 13.91 8.03 5.68
C THR A 3 12.97 7.44 6.72
N VAL A 4 13.01 6.12 6.88
CA VAL A 4 12.17 5.39 7.83
C VAL A 4 13.03 4.45 8.69
N PRO A 5 12.67 4.24 9.96
CA PRO A 5 13.25 3.17 10.76
C PRO A 5 12.94 1.83 10.10
N ALA A 6 13.94 0.96 10.03
CA ALA A 6 13.78 -0.35 9.41
C ALA A 6 14.62 -1.43 10.08
N HIS A 7 14.12 -2.65 10.01
CA HIS A 7 14.87 -3.86 10.33
C HIS A 7 15.30 -4.53 9.03
N ARG A 8 16.61 -4.71 8.89
CA ARG A 8 17.22 -5.45 7.78
C ARG A 8 17.24 -6.93 8.09
N VAL A 9 16.73 -7.75 7.20
CA VAL A 9 16.62 -9.20 7.37
C VAL A 9 17.34 -9.89 6.21
N LYS A 10 18.17 -10.91 6.52
CA LYS A 10 18.99 -11.62 5.55
C LYS A 10 18.83 -13.15 5.63
N PRO A 11 17.67 -13.71 5.30
CA PRO A 11 17.52 -15.15 5.22
C PRO A 11 18.19 -15.69 3.97
N PHE A 12 19.01 -16.72 4.13
CA PHE A 12 19.62 -17.45 3.01
C PHE A 12 20.32 -16.57 1.94
N GLY A 13 20.89 -15.43 2.35
CA GLY A 13 21.61 -14.52 1.45
C GLY A 13 20.72 -13.52 0.70
N VAL A 14 19.41 -13.60 0.81
CA VAL A 14 18.49 -12.58 0.31
C VAL A 14 18.32 -11.47 1.34
N GLU A 15 18.49 -10.23 0.92
CA GLU A 15 18.28 -9.07 1.80
C GLU A 15 16.92 -8.44 1.54
N PHE A 16 16.18 -8.16 2.61
CA PHE A 16 14.97 -7.36 2.57
C PHE A 16 14.85 -6.50 3.84
N PHE A 17 13.92 -5.57 3.83
CA PHE A 17 13.70 -4.65 4.94
C PHE A 17 12.26 -4.75 5.45
N GLN A 18 12.08 -4.64 6.76
CA GLN A 18 10.78 -4.46 7.39
C GLN A 18 10.70 -3.03 7.93
N ALA A 19 9.68 -2.30 7.55
CA ALA A 19 9.44 -0.92 7.96
C ALA A 19 7.95 -0.62 8.07
N SER A 20 7.61 0.50 8.69
CA SER A 20 6.25 1.05 8.68
C SER A 20 6.25 2.40 7.99
N PHE A 21 5.19 2.67 7.25
CA PHE A 21 4.98 3.91 6.52
C PHE A 21 3.64 4.52 6.89
N SER A 22 3.56 5.83 6.89
CA SER A 22 2.25 6.47 6.88
C SER A 22 1.51 6.12 5.58
N ALA A 23 0.19 5.98 5.64
CA ALA A 23 -0.62 5.76 4.44
C ALA A 23 -0.36 6.84 3.37
N LYS A 24 -0.09 8.07 3.78
CA LYS A 24 0.22 9.19 2.90
C LYS A 24 1.56 9.04 2.17
N ASP A 25 2.59 8.52 2.84
CA ASP A 25 3.91 8.31 2.22
C ASP A 25 3.86 7.16 1.22
N ILE A 26 3.17 6.08 1.58
CA ILE A 26 2.93 4.97 0.63
C ILE A 26 2.19 5.46 -0.60
N ASP A 27 1.13 6.24 -0.43
CA ASP A 27 0.36 6.78 -1.54
C ASP A 27 1.21 7.59 -2.52
N ARG A 28 2.15 8.35 -2.00
CA ARG A 28 3.05 9.17 -2.80
C ARG A 28 4.10 8.37 -3.57
N LEU A 29 4.60 7.27 -2.99
CA LEU A 29 5.71 6.49 -3.52
C LEU A 29 5.28 5.32 -4.42
N VAL A 30 4.08 4.79 -4.19
CA VAL A 30 3.62 3.57 -4.82
C VAL A 30 3.02 3.82 -6.20
N LYS A 31 3.43 3.00 -7.17
CA LYS A 31 2.74 2.80 -8.44
C LYS A 31 1.87 1.55 -8.34
N PHE A 32 0.60 1.70 -8.69
CA PHE A 32 -0.33 0.60 -8.77
C PHE A 32 -0.37 0.04 -10.18
N GLU A 33 0.09 -1.20 -10.36
CA GLU A 33 0.06 -1.93 -11.62
C GLU A 33 -0.68 -3.24 -11.41
N VAL A 34 -1.62 -3.57 -12.29
CA VAL A 34 -2.44 -4.79 -12.19
C VAL A 34 -2.49 -5.51 -13.53
N LEU A 35 -2.61 -6.84 -13.52
CA LEU A 35 -2.73 -7.69 -14.72
C LEU A 35 -4.03 -7.48 -15.51
N GLY A 36 -4.95 -6.76 -14.97
CA GLY A 36 -6.23 -6.44 -15.57
C GLY A 36 -7.17 -5.87 -14.53
N TYR A 37 -8.10 -5.10 -14.98
CA TYR A 37 -9.10 -4.49 -14.14
C TYR A 37 -10.45 -5.17 -14.40
N SER A 38 -10.90 -6.02 -13.47
CA SER A 38 -12.26 -6.56 -13.51
C SER A 38 -13.24 -5.50 -12.97
N GLY A 39 -13.38 -4.42 -13.72
CA GLY A 39 -14.32 -3.34 -13.42
C GLY A 39 -15.74 -3.63 -13.89
N ALA A 40 -15.92 -4.76 -14.59
CA ALA A 40 -17.20 -5.13 -15.14
C ALA A 40 -18.12 -5.71 -14.06
N GLU A 41 -19.20 -4.95 -13.80
CA GLU A 41 -20.54 -5.50 -13.56
C GLU A 41 -20.78 -6.46 -12.38
N GLU A 42 -20.19 -6.25 -11.20
CA GLU A 42 -20.90 -6.71 -10.01
C GLU A 42 -21.94 -5.64 -9.62
N PRO A 43 -23.25 -5.96 -9.58
CA PRO A 43 -24.26 -5.04 -9.11
C PRO A 43 -23.89 -4.59 -7.69
N PRO A 44 -24.14 -3.33 -7.34
CA PRO A 44 -23.79 -2.81 -6.03
C PRO A 44 -24.47 -3.68 -4.97
N THR A 45 -23.69 -4.48 -4.29
CA THR A 45 -24.17 -5.23 -3.13
C THR A 45 -24.76 -4.18 -2.20
N LYS A 46 -25.99 -4.42 -1.71
CA LYS A 46 -26.68 -3.55 -0.77
C LYS A 46 -25.92 -3.52 0.57
N VAL A 47 -24.72 -2.97 0.57
CA VAL A 47 -24.06 -2.54 1.80
C VAL A 47 -24.95 -1.44 2.34
N LYS A 48 -25.50 -1.61 3.52
CA LYS A 48 -26.30 -0.60 4.21
C LYS A 48 -25.44 0.66 4.34
N GLN A 49 -25.49 1.50 3.32
CA GLN A 49 -24.79 2.76 3.28
C GLN A 49 -25.41 3.66 4.32
N ARG A 50 -24.68 3.98 5.38
CA ARG A 50 -25.02 5.12 6.22
C ARG A 50 -25.03 6.35 5.31
N ALA A 51 -26.17 7.03 5.25
CA ALA A 51 -26.63 7.89 4.17
C ALA A 51 -25.81 9.16 3.87
N ASN A 52 -24.61 9.37 4.46
CA ASN A 52 -23.89 10.65 4.36
C ASN A 52 -22.37 10.53 4.18
N ARG A 53 -21.86 9.39 3.79
CA ARG A 53 -20.41 9.23 3.57
C ARG A 53 -20.05 9.38 2.09
N ALA A 54 -18.98 10.13 1.81
CA ALA A 54 -18.46 10.26 0.46
C ALA A 54 -18.16 8.87 -0.13
N ARG A 55 -18.67 8.62 -1.33
CA ARG A 55 -18.39 7.39 -2.07
C ARG A 55 -16.93 7.39 -2.55
N VAL A 56 -16.38 6.22 -2.78
CA VAL A 56 -15.08 6.09 -3.45
C VAL A 56 -15.17 6.75 -4.84
N ASN A 57 -14.24 7.64 -5.12
CA ASN A 57 -14.14 8.24 -6.47
C ASN A 57 -13.44 7.23 -7.39
N TRP A 58 -14.23 6.35 -7.98
CA TRP A 58 -13.74 5.27 -8.85
C TRP A 58 -13.04 5.79 -10.09
N GLU A 59 -13.52 6.87 -10.69
CA GLU A 59 -12.89 7.45 -11.87
C GLU A 59 -11.47 7.94 -11.59
N ALA A 60 -11.25 8.60 -10.45
CA ALA A 60 -9.93 9.03 -10.04
C ALA A 60 -9.02 7.85 -9.67
N LEU A 61 -9.57 6.82 -9.03
CA LEU A 61 -8.83 5.63 -8.62
C LEU A 61 -8.39 4.80 -9.84
N GLU A 62 -9.28 4.63 -10.82
CA GLU A 62 -9.00 3.90 -12.06
C GLU A 62 -7.90 4.57 -12.90
N LYS A 63 -7.88 5.89 -12.97
CA LYS A 63 -6.80 6.63 -13.62
C LYS A 63 -5.43 6.42 -12.98
N ARG A 64 -5.42 6.00 -11.70
CA ARG A 64 -4.20 5.71 -10.95
C ARG A 64 -3.68 4.29 -11.17
N ILE A 65 -4.55 3.38 -11.60
CA ILE A 65 -4.22 1.98 -11.82
C ILE A 65 -3.72 1.83 -13.26
N GLY A 66 -2.42 1.53 -13.42
CA GLY A 66 -1.85 1.16 -14.71
C GLY A 66 -2.10 -0.32 -14.99
N GLU A 67 -2.57 -0.65 -16.20
CA GLU A 67 -2.57 -2.03 -16.67
C GLU A 67 -1.18 -2.37 -17.22
N SER A 68 -0.67 -3.53 -16.86
CA SER A 68 0.61 -4.04 -17.35
C SER A 68 0.53 -5.55 -17.56
N GLU A 69 0.85 -6.01 -18.75
CA GLU A 69 0.90 -7.45 -19.07
C GLU A 69 1.96 -8.20 -18.26
N THR A 70 2.93 -7.49 -17.71
CA THR A 70 3.99 -8.04 -16.86
C THR A 70 3.69 -7.93 -15.37
N ALA A 71 2.53 -7.40 -14.99
CA ALA A 71 2.17 -7.25 -13.60
C ALA A 71 1.86 -8.61 -12.96
N TYR A 72 2.49 -8.92 -11.84
CA TYR A 72 2.21 -10.14 -11.06
C TYR A 72 0.93 -10.06 -10.24
N GLN A 73 0.21 -8.95 -10.32
CA GLN A 73 -0.90 -8.62 -9.44
C GLN A 73 -2.21 -9.22 -9.97
N ARG A 74 -3.00 -9.76 -9.04
CA ARG A 74 -4.38 -10.19 -9.33
C ARG A 74 -5.24 -9.00 -9.74
N PRO A 75 -6.30 -9.20 -10.53
CA PRO A 75 -7.25 -8.14 -10.86
C PRO A 75 -7.77 -7.43 -9.62
N VAL A 76 -7.92 -6.11 -9.70
CA VAL A 76 -8.52 -5.31 -8.63
C VAL A 76 -10.02 -5.58 -8.57
N ILE A 77 -10.53 -5.89 -7.39
CA ILE A 77 -11.94 -6.14 -7.13
C ILE A 77 -12.54 -4.94 -6.40
N ARG A 78 -13.39 -4.15 -7.07
CA ARG A 78 -14.03 -2.96 -6.52
C ARG A 78 -14.71 -3.22 -5.17
N ARG A 79 -15.48 -4.29 -5.09
CA ARG A 79 -16.19 -4.67 -3.86
C ARG A 79 -15.25 -4.77 -2.65
N LYS A 80 -14.08 -5.38 -2.82
CA LYS A 80 -13.09 -5.49 -1.74
C LYS A 80 -12.55 -4.14 -1.28
N ILE A 81 -12.37 -3.22 -2.20
CA ILE A 81 -11.92 -1.85 -1.86
C ILE A 81 -13.04 -1.13 -1.10
N ASP A 82 -14.29 -1.19 -1.57
CA ASP A 82 -15.43 -0.57 -0.89
C ASP A 82 -15.63 -1.14 0.52
N GLU A 83 -15.49 -2.47 0.70
CA GLU A 83 -15.56 -3.13 1.99
C GLU A 83 -14.44 -2.65 2.92
N LEU A 84 -13.20 -2.53 2.43
CA LEU A 84 -12.06 -2.04 3.21
C LEU A 84 -12.21 -0.55 3.57
N VAL A 85 -12.65 0.28 2.65
CA VAL A 85 -12.93 1.71 2.92
C VAL A 85 -14.00 1.84 4.01
N SER A 86 -15.08 1.07 3.92
CA SER A 86 -16.13 1.07 4.93
C SER A 86 -15.59 0.60 6.30
N TYR A 87 -14.82 -0.48 6.31
CA TYR A 87 -14.19 -1.00 7.53
C TYR A 87 -13.28 0.02 8.20
N TYR A 88 -12.42 0.70 7.46
CA TYR A 88 -11.53 1.71 8.02
C TYR A 88 -12.30 2.91 8.60
N ARG A 89 -13.38 3.34 7.94
CA ARG A 89 -14.25 4.40 8.44
C ARG A 89 -14.96 3.97 9.73
N ASP A 90 -15.47 2.74 9.76
CA ASP A 90 -16.17 2.22 10.94
C ASP A 90 -15.23 2.11 12.14
N CYS A 91 -13.98 1.69 11.93
CA CYS A 91 -12.96 1.69 12.98
C CYS A 91 -12.67 3.11 13.49
N LYS A 92 -12.54 4.09 12.59
CA LYS A 92 -12.33 5.49 12.96
C LYS A 92 -13.48 6.04 13.79
N ASP A 93 -14.72 5.80 13.37
CA ASP A 93 -15.92 6.27 14.07
C ASP A 93 -16.06 5.61 15.44
N ALA A 94 -15.69 4.34 15.56
CA ALA A 94 -15.70 3.61 16.81
C ALA A 94 -14.51 3.94 17.73
N GLY A 95 -13.54 4.73 17.26
CA GLY A 95 -12.30 5.02 17.99
C GLY A 95 -11.42 3.80 18.18
N THR A 96 -11.56 2.79 17.30
CA THR A 96 -10.74 1.56 17.32
C THR A 96 -9.69 1.60 16.25
N LEU A 97 -8.56 0.93 16.48
CA LEU A 97 -7.55 0.77 15.45
C LEU A 97 -7.98 -0.30 14.44
N PRO A 98 -7.87 -0.03 13.12
CA PRO A 98 -8.13 -1.05 12.12
C PRO A 98 -7.08 -2.15 12.19
N ALA A 99 -7.51 -3.40 12.08
CA ALA A 99 -6.59 -4.51 11.97
C ALA A 99 -5.95 -4.52 10.56
N ILE A 100 -4.63 -4.38 10.51
CA ILE A 100 -3.82 -4.65 9.32
C ILE A 100 -3.00 -5.91 9.61
N PRO A 101 -3.59 -7.10 9.41
CA PRO A 101 -3.04 -8.35 9.98
C PRO A 101 -1.74 -8.81 9.32
N GLY A 102 -1.33 -8.19 8.23
CA GLY A 102 -0.11 -8.56 7.53
C GLY A 102 0.55 -7.36 6.86
N ALA A 103 1.87 -7.42 6.75
CA ALA A 103 2.62 -6.43 5.99
C ALA A 103 2.24 -6.46 4.50
N VAL A 104 2.29 -5.33 3.85
CA VAL A 104 2.27 -5.27 2.39
C VAL A 104 3.65 -5.67 1.86
N ILE A 105 3.69 -6.33 0.71
CA ILE A 105 4.96 -6.68 0.07
C ILE A 105 5.20 -5.72 -1.08
N ILE A 106 6.33 -5.06 -1.02
CA ILE A 106 6.69 -3.99 -1.94
C ILE A 106 8.08 -4.25 -2.52
N THR A 107 8.26 -3.94 -3.78
CA THR A 107 9.56 -4.00 -4.44
C THR A 107 9.93 -2.68 -5.09
N SER A 108 11.22 -2.49 -5.36
CA SER A 108 11.77 -1.39 -6.13
C SER A 108 12.89 -1.89 -7.05
N GLU A 109 12.96 -1.32 -8.24
CA GLU A 109 14.12 -1.51 -9.12
C GLU A 109 15.34 -0.71 -8.63
N LYS A 110 15.07 0.36 -7.85
CA LYS A 110 16.12 1.20 -7.28
C LYS A 110 16.65 0.63 -5.99
N ARG A 111 17.93 0.84 -5.76
CA ARG A 111 18.59 0.47 -4.52
C ARG A 111 18.19 1.42 -3.40
N PHE A 112 17.91 0.84 -2.24
CA PHE A 112 17.76 1.58 -0.99
C PHE A 112 19.12 1.76 -0.30
N THR A 113 19.25 2.80 0.49
CA THR A 113 20.42 3.02 1.34
C THR A 113 20.04 2.71 2.78
N PHE A 114 20.73 1.77 3.40
CA PHE A 114 20.51 1.39 4.79
C PHE A 114 21.68 1.85 5.64
N THR A 115 21.39 2.65 6.68
CA THR A 115 22.37 3.11 7.67
C THR A 115 22.09 2.43 9.00
N PRO A 116 22.92 1.46 9.41
CA PRO A 116 22.71 0.73 10.66
C PRO A 116 22.92 1.63 11.88
N MET A 117 22.25 1.28 12.97
CA MET A 117 22.52 1.88 14.28
C MET A 117 23.84 1.34 14.84
N ALA A 118 24.55 2.17 15.62
CA ALA A 118 25.88 1.85 16.14
C ALA A 118 25.94 0.55 16.98
N SER A 119 24.87 0.22 17.68
CA SER A 119 24.79 -0.94 18.59
C SER A 119 24.08 -2.17 17.99
N GLN A 120 23.40 -2.01 16.86
CA GLN A 120 22.57 -3.07 16.26
C GLN A 120 22.64 -2.99 14.73
N HIS A 121 23.43 -3.87 14.15
CA HIS A 121 23.73 -3.83 12.70
C HIS A 121 22.51 -4.08 11.79
N ASP A 122 21.47 -4.74 12.30
CA ASP A 122 20.26 -5.05 11.53
C ASP A 122 19.10 -4.09 11.77
N LEU A 123 19.23 -3.17 12.74
CA LEU A 123 18.32 -2.07 12.92
C LEU A 123 18.97 -0.76 12.43
N GLY A 124 18.19 0.09 11.78
CA GLY A 124 18.75 1.32 11.23
C GLY A 124 17.73 2.18 10.53
N LEU A 125 18.24 3.08 9.72
CA LEU A 125 17.46 4.00 8.90
C LEU A 125 17.55 3.56 7.43
N LEU A 126 16.38 3.33 6.83
CA LEU A 126 16.24 3.02 5.42
C LEU A 126 15.89 4.29 4.65
N GLN A 127 16.70 4.63 3.68
CA GLN A 127 16.49 5.77 2.80
C GLN A 127 15.97 5.28 1.45
N ILE A 128 14.80 5.78 1.07
CA ILE A 128 14.11 5.43 -0.17
C ILE A 128 14.09 6.68 -1.06
N PRO A 129 14.46 6.59 -2.35
CA PRO A 129 14.32 7.70 -3.28
C PRO A 129 12.89 8.22 -3.31
N GLU A 130 12.72 9.54 -3.28
CA GLU A 130 11.40 10.18 -3.29
C GLU A 130 10.97 10.46 -4.72
N GLU A 131 10.65 9.39 -5.43
CA GLU A 131 10.14 9.44 -6.79
C GLU A 131 8.77 8.76 -6.83
N HIS A 132 7.84 9.36 -7.56
CA HIS A 132 6.55 8.73 -7.78
C HIS A 132 6.72 7.41 -8.53
N GLY A 133 6.14 6.34 -7.99
CA GLY A 133 6.22 5.02 -8.62
C GLY A 133 7.53 4.28 -8.40
N VAL A 134 8.40 4.77 -7.52
CA VAL A 134 9.62 4.05 -7.12
C VAL A 134 9.32 2.72 -6.45
N LEU A 135 8.17 2.60 -5.80
CA LEU A 135 7.70 1.40 -5.13
C LEU A 135 6.59 0.73 -5.94
N ARG A 136 6.69 -0.58 -6.10
CA ARG A 136 5.68 -1.44 -6.73
C ARG A 136 5.14 -2.44 -5.72
N VAL A 137 3.83 -2.58 -5.66
CA VAL A 137 3.17 -3.51 -4.73
C VAL A 137 3.19 -4.91 -5.31
N LEU A 138 3.69 -5.89 -4.56
CA LEU A 138 3.59 -7.32 -4.90
C LEU A 138 2.42 -7.98 -4.17
N ASP A 139 2.10 -7.55 -2.94
CA ASP A 139 0.91 -7.99 -2.22
C ASP A 139 0.33 -6.86 -1.36
N GLY A 140 -0.98 -6.89 -1.14
CA GLY A 140 -1.70 -5.89 -0.35
C GLY A 140 -2.27 -4.73 -1.16
N GLN A 141 -2.35 -4.82 -2.48
CA GLN A 141 -2.84 -3.76 -3.36
C GLN A 141 -4.23 -3.24 -2.98
N HIS A 142 -5.19 -4.11 -2.64
CA HIS A 142 -6.54 -3.67 -2.25
C HIS A 142 -6.54 -2.80 -0.98
N ARG A 143 -5.68 -3.15 -0.01
CA ARG A 143 -5.50 -2.36 1.23
C ARG A 143 -4.94 -0.97 0.91
N LEU A 144 -3.91 -0.91 0.09
CA LEU A 144 -3.29 0.36 -0.29
C LEU A 144 -4.22 1.21 -1.15
N LEU A 145 -4.98 0.61 -2.08
CA LEU A 145 -5.97 1.33 -2.89
C LEU A 145 -7.13 1.89 -2.03
N ALA A 146 -7.57 1.15 -1.01
CA ALA A 146 -8.57 1.64 -0.07
C ALA A 146 -8.05 2.84 0.76
N LEU A 147 -6.80 2.76 1.23
CA LEU A 147 -6.15 3.87 1.94
C LEU A 147 -5.92 5.08 1.03
N HIS A 148 -5.54 4.85 -0.24
CA HIS A 148 -5.45 5.90 -1.24
C HIS A 148 -6.80 6.60 -1.45
N ALA A 149 -7.88 5.83 -1.61
CA ALA A 149 -9.22 6.40 -1.78
C ALA A 149 -9.64 7.29 -0.59
N LEU A 150 -9.31 6.88 0.64
CA LEU A 150 -9.57 7.67 1.84
C LEU A 150 -8.71 8.94 1.89
N THR A 151 -7.44 8.85 1.53
CA THR A 151 -6.52 10.00 1.47
C THR A 151 -7.01 11.01 0.43
N GLN A 152 -7.47 10.57 -0.74
CA GLN A 152 -8.04 11.43 -1.78
C GLN A 152 -9.36 12.08 -1.34
N ALA A 153 -10.14 11.42 -0.50
CA ALA A 153 -11.33 11.99 0.10
C ALA A 153 -11.03 12.99 1.24
N GLY A 154 -9.76 13.29 1.51
CA GLY A 154 -9.33 14.16 2.60
C GLY A 154 -9.44 13.53 3.99
N GLU A 155 -9.64 12.22 4.06
CA GLU A 155 -9.76 11.50 5.31
C GLU A 155 -8.39 11.05 5.81
N ASN A 156 -7.85 11.73 6.83
CA ASN A 156 -6.66 11.27 7.51
C ASN A 156 -7.04 10.17 8.52
N MET A 157 -6.58 8.96 8.28
CA MET A 157 -6.87 7.80 9.12
C MET A 157 -5.81 7.57 10.22
N GLY A 158 -4.66 8.27 10.16
CA GLY A 158 -3.56 8.06 11.10
C GLY A 158 -2.99 6.63 11.09
N ILE A 159 -3.21 5.90 9.99
CA ILE A 159 -2.82 4.49 9.86
C ILE A 159 -1.37 4.41 9.40
N GLU A 160 -0.59 3.60 10.10
CA GLU A 160 0.70 3.13 9.64
C GLU A 160 0.57 1.76 8.97
N VAL A 161 1.24 1.60 7.85
CA VAL A 161 1.21 0.39 7.04
C VAL A 161 2.52 -0.36 7.22
N PRO A 162 2.50 -1.55 7.84
CA PRO A 162 3.68 -2.39 7.89
C PRO A 162 4.01 -2.91 6.48
N ALA A 163 5.28 -2.87 6.12
CA ALA A 163 5.74 -3.27 4.81
C ALA A 163 6.99 -4.15 4.88
N VAL A 164 7.06 -5.12 3.99
CA VAL A 164 8.26 -5.86 3.63
C VAL A 164 8.74 -5.32 2.28
N LEU A 165 9.98 -4.84 2.24
CA LEU A 165 10.52 -4.16 1.08
C LEU A 165 11.72 -4.92 0.52
N PHE A 166 11.68 -5.16 -0.77
CA PHE A 166 12.80 -5.67 -1.55
C PHE A 166 13.32 -4.59 -2.48
N ASP A 167 14.63 -4.38 -2.51
CA ASP A 167 15.25 -3.53 -3.52
C ASP A 167 15.87 -4.38 -4.64
N ARG A 168 15.97 -3.83 -5.84
CA ARG A 168 16.61 -4.48 -6.99
C ARG A 168 16.01 -5.86 -7.37
N LEU A 169 14.78 -6.14 -6.96
CA LEU A 169 14.05 -7.25 -7.52
C LEU A 169 13.58 -6.86 -8.92
N ASP A 170 14.24 -7.45 -9.91
CA ASP A 170 13.78 -7.42 -11.28
C ASP A 170 12.48 -8.25 -11.33
N ALA A 171 11.39 -7.62 -11.69
CA ALA A 171 10.10 -8.30 -11.88
C ALA A 171 10.16 -9.07 -13.22
N ARG A 172 10.88 -10.17 -13.26
CA ARG A 172 10.86 -11.13 -14.37
C ARG A 172 10.01 -12.32 -14.03
#